data_93667c381c7017db793f1c895ffa207e
#
_entry.id   93667c381c7017db793f1c895ffa207e
#
_cell.length_a   1.000
_cell.length_b   1.000
_cell.length_c   1.000
_cell.angle_alpha   90.00
_cell.angle_beta   90.00
_cell.angle_gamma   90.00
#
_symmetry.space_group_name_H-M   'P 1'
#
loop_
_entity.id
_entity.type
_entity.pdbx_description
1 polymer ?
#
loop_
_entity_poly.entity_id
_entity_poly.type
_entity_poly.pdbx_seq_one_letter_code
_entity_poly.pdbx_strand_id
1 'polypeptide(L)'
;MAKQPDLNWRNPSVRDAMHDVMRFWLRRGVDGFRVDVLWHLLKDDQFRNNPANAEFRPGEPPHDRLLPLYTTDLPEIHTVISELRHVVDEFQDRILIGEIYLPIERLVAYYGRNLGGIHLPFNFTLLNAQWSARTIAGLIDQYESALPPGGWPNWVLGNHDWPRVASRLGREQARIAAMLLLTLRGTPTIYYGDEIGMMQVPIPPDRVHDPIEHRMPGLGLGRDGARTPMQWDSGPSAGFSNAQSWLPLADDFATENVANQKHDKMSILNLYRRLISLRRSRQALQVGSYRPILARAELLLFVRQHGAERVLIALNLGADPTAVDFGSPKIRGRILVSSFADRDSETVVGSVDLRGGEGLTIEPEADVPLPSDVA
;
A
#
# COMPACT_ATOMS: atom_id res chain seq x y z
N MET A 1 17.54 -9.39 -16.74
CA MET A 1 18.93 -8.84 -16.89
C MET A 1 19.91 -10.01 -16.90
N ALA A 2 21.01 -9.94 -17.65
CA ALA A 2 21.97 -11.06 -17.73
C ALA A 2 22.53 -11.51 -16.35
N LYS A 3 22.57 -10.60 -15.36
CA LYS A 3 23.04 -10.89 -13.99
C LYS A 3 21.91 -11.32 -13.02
N GLN A 4 20.70 -11.47 -13.52
CA GLN A 4 19.53 -11.94 -12.76
C GLN A 4 18.88 -13.08 -13.54
N PRO A 5 19.48 -14.29 -13.56
CA PRO A 5 18.90 -15.43 -14.25
C PRO A 5 17.60 -15.87 -13.57
N ASP A 6 16.63 -16.25 -14.39
CA ASP A 6 15.41 -16.91 -13.91
C ASP A 6 15.66 -18.41 -13.73
N LEU A 7 15.00 -18.99 -12.74
CA LEU A 7 14.87 -20.44 -12.63
C LEU A 7 13.87 -20.96 -13.69
N ASN A 8 14.12 -22.15 -14.20
CA ASN A 8 13.18 -22.78 -15.10
C ASN A 8 12.02 -23.44 -14.33
N TRP A 9 10.98 -22.69 -14.02
CA TRP A 9 9.80 -23.16 -13.31
C TRP A 9 8.95 -24.17 -14.11
N ARG A 10 9.24 -24.40 -15.40
CA ARG A 10 8.65 -25.50 -16.16
C ARG A 10 9.30 -26.85 -15.84
N ASN A 11 10.51 -26.86 -15.29
CA ASN A 11 11.19 -28.06 -14.83
C ASN A 11 10.65 -28.53 -13.47
N PRO A 12 10.05 -29.72 -13.36
CA PRO A 12 9.53 -30.24 -12.09
C PRO A 12 10.59 -30.30 -10.98
N SER A 13 11.81 -30.71 -11.30
CA SER A 13 12.89 -30.80 -10.31
C SER A 13 13.29 -29.43 -9.72
N VAL A 14 13.14 -28.36 -10.50
CA VAL A 14 13.35 -26.99 -9.99
C VAL A 14 12.22 -26.62 -9.03
N ARG A 15 10.97 -26.92 -9.38
CA ARG A 15 9.82 -26.68 -8.49
C ARG A 15 9.97 -27.43 -7.17
N ASP A 16 10.29 -28.73 -7.24
CA ASP A 16 10.50 -29.56 -6.05
C ASP A 16 11.61 -28.98 -5.16
N ALA A 17 12.75 -28.59 -5.73
CA ALA A 17 13.84 -27.97 -4.98
C ALA A 17 13.42 -26.65 -4.31
N MET A 18 12.63 -25.81 -4.99
CA MET A 18 12.12 -24.55 -4.42
C MET A 18 11.06 -24.79 -3.34
N HIS A 19 10.23 -25.80 -3.50
CA HIS A 19 9.29 -26.23 -2.44
C HIS A 19 10.05 -26.71 -1.20
N ASP A 20 11.16 -27.41 -1.38
CA ASP A 20 12.01 -27.85 -0.24
C ASP A 20 12.73 -26.68 0.44
N VAL A 21 13.13 -25.65 -0.31
CA VAL A 21 13.63 -24.38 0.27
C VAL A 21 12.56 -23.72 1.14
N MET A 22 11.31 -23.67 0.68
CA MET A 22 10.21 -23.14 1.49
C MET A 22 9.99 -23.96 2.75
N ARG A 23 9.92 -25.28 2.64
CA ARG A 23 9.78 -26.21 3.80
C ARG A 23 10.93 -26.04 4.79
N PHE A 24 12.16 -25.86 4.29
CA PHE A 24 13.33 -25.63 5.14
C PHE A 24 13.13 -24.39 6.04
N TRP A 25 12.70 -23.28 5.48
CA TRP A 25 12.49 -22.06 6.25
C TRP A 25 11.26 -22.12 7.15
N LEU A 26 10.17 -22.73 6.69
CA LEU A 26 8.96 -22.93 7.51
C LEU A 26 9.26 -23.80 8.74
N ARG A 27 10.06 -24.87 8.60
CA ARG A 27 10.52 -25.70 9.74
C ARG A 27 11.42 -24.93 10.70
N ARG A 28 12.09 -23.88 10.25
CA ARG A 28 12.90 -22.99 11.10
C ARG A 28 12.05 -21.90 11.78
N GLY A 29 10.78 -21.85 11.51
CA GLY A 29 9.83 -20.98 12.22
C GLY A 29 9.51 -19.66 11.54
N VAL A 30 9.81 -19.48 10.25
CA VAL A 30 9.29 -18.31 9.53
C VAL A 30 7.78 -18.41 9.37
N ASP A 31 7.06 -17.28 9.46
CA ASP A 31 5.61 -17.26 9.43
C ASP A 31 5.02 -17.20 8.02
N GLY A 32 5.87 -17.12 7.00
CA GLY A 32 5.45 -17.11 5.60
C GLY A 32 6.46 -16.47 4.67
N PHE A 33 6.02 -16.17 3.46
CA PHE A 33 6.89 -15.61 2.42
C PHE A 33 6.22 -14.46 1.68
N ARG A 34 6.99 -13.43 1.36
CA ARG A 34 6.73 -12.52 0.27
C ARG A 34 7.46 -13.05 -0.96
N VAL A 35 6.70 -13.38 -1.99
CA VAL A 35 7.24 -13.89 -3.26
C VAL A 35 7.43 -12.75 -4.24
N ASP A 36 8.67 -12.55 -4.62
CA ASP A 36 9.13 -11.51 -5.54
C ASP A 36 8.68 -11.80 -6.97
N VAL A 37 8.27 -10.76 -7.70
CA VAL A 37 7.90 -10.79 -9.14
C VAL A 37 7.14 -12.06 -9.57
N LEU A 38 6.14 -12.42 -8.77
CA LEU A 38 5.44 -13.70 -8.89
C LEU A 38 4.85 -13.94 -10.29
N TRP A 39 4.34 -12.90 -10.94
CA TRP A 39 3.73 -12.99 -12.28
C TRP A 39 4.75 -13.21 -13.41
N HIS A 40 6.04 -13.18 -13.10
CA HIS A 40 7.14 -13.42 -14.04
C HIS A 40 7.78 -14.81 -13.95
N LEU A 41 7.35 -15.70 -13.07
CA LEU A 41 8.01 -17.00 -12.85
C LEU A 41 8.04 -17.90 -14.11
N LEU A 42 7.01 -17.79 -14.95
CA LEU A 42 6.95 -18.57 -16.19
C LEU A 42 7.20 -17.70 -17.42
N LYS A 43 7.90 -18.29 -18.40
CA LYS A 43 8.10 -17.74 -19.75
C LYS A 43 7.47 -18.69 -20.77
N ASP A 44 7.19 -18.15 -21.95
CA ASP A 44 6.71 -18.94 -23.08
C ASP A 44 7.62 -20.15 -23.35
N ASP A 45 7.03 -21.33 -23.59
CA ASP A 45 7.74 -22.58 -23.80
C ASP A 45 8.45 -22.65 -25.17
N GLN A 46 8.00 -21.85 -26.13
CA GLN A 46 8.61 -21.70 -27.43
C GLN A 46 9.66 -20.59 -27.50
N PHE A 47 9.92 -19.89 -26.38
CA PHE A 47 10.85 -18.76 -26.30
C PHE A 47 10.59 -17.64 -27.32
N ARG A 48 9.31 -17.40 -27.66
CA ARG A 48 8.94 -16.32 -28.58
C ARG A 48 9.31 -14.96 -27.99
N ASN A 49 9.75 -14.06 -28.85
CA ASN A 49 9.99 -12.68 -28.47
C ASN A 49 8.68 -11.93 -28.22
N ASN A 50 8.65 -11.09 -27.20
CA ASN A 50 7.54 -10.18 -27.00
C ASN A 50 7.34 -9.27 -28.22
N PRO A 51 6.12 -9.03 -28.70
CA PRO A 51 5.86 -8.15 -29.82
C PRO A 51 6.09 -6.69 -29.47
N ALA A 52 6.34 -5.87 -30.49
CA ALA A 52 6.47 -4.43 -30.31
C ALA A 52 5.17 -3.81 -29.80
N ASN A 53 5.30 -2.85 -28.89
CA ASN A 53 4.20 -2.03 -28.41
C ASN A 53 3.97 -0.87 -29.40
N ALA A 54 2.87 -0.91 -30.13
CA ALA A 54 2.52 0.15 -31.08
C ALA A 54 2.16 1.48 -30.40
N GLU A 55 1.83 1.45 -29.11
CA GLU A 55 1.46 2.63 -28.35
C GLU A 55 2.66 3.29 -27.65
N PHE A 56 3.85 2.67 -27.71
CA PHE A 56 5.07 3.19 -27.08
C PHE A 56 5.45 4.58 -27.62
N ARG A 57 5.72 5.50 -26.72
CA ARG A 57 6.12 6.89 -27.04
C ARG A 57 7.57 7.16 -26.61
N PRO A 58 8.32 7.99 -27.35
CA PRO A 58 9.63 8.46 -26.93
C PRO A 58 9.57 9.14 -25.56
N GLY A 59 10.42 8.70 -24.61
CA GLY A 59 10.47 9.20 -23.25
C GLY A 59 9.84 8.23 -22.23
N GLU A 60 9.07 7.26 -22.67
CA GLU A 60 8.60 6.17 -21.80
C GLU A 60 9.75 5.20 -21.47
N PRO A 61 9.63 4.45 -20.35
CA PRO A 61 10.63 3.47 -19.98
C PRO A 61 10.94 2.47 -21.11
N PRO A 62 12.21 2.17 -21.40
CA PRO A 62 12.58 1.32 -22.53
C PRO A 62 11.95 -0.08 -22.54
N HIS A 63 11.54 -0.61 -21.38
CA HIS A 63 10.87 -1.89 -21.28
C HIS A 63 9.44 -1.87 -21.84
N ASP A 64 8.79 -0.70 -21.90
CA ASP A 64 7.44 -0.54 -22.46
C ASP A 64 7.41 -0.57 -23.99
N ARG A 65 8.59 -0.65 -24.65
CA ARG A 65 8.68 -0.87 -26.10
C ARG A 65 8.10 -2.21 -26.56
N LEU A 66 7.99 -3.16 -25.64
CA LEU A 66 7.50 -4.50 -25.94
C LEU A 66 6.28 -4.82 -25.06
N LEU A 67 5.28 -5.45 -25.65
CA LEU A 67 4.15 -6.00 -24.92
C LEU A 67 4.59 -7.32 -24.25
N PRO A 68 4.51 -7.46 -22.92
CA PRO A 68 5.08 -8.62 -22.22
C PRO A 68 4.20 -9.88 -22.28
N LEU A 69 3.70 -10.22 -23.48
CA LEU A 69 2.73 -11.30 -23.70
C LEU A 69 3.31 -12.70 -23.44
N TYR A 70 4.62 -12.87 -23.65
CA TYR A 70 5.29 -14.18 -23.58
C TYR A 70 6.18 -14.32 -22.33
N THR A 71 6.24 -13.29 -21.50
CA THR A 71 7.14 -13.27 -20.35
C THR A 71 6.44 -12.96 -19.03
N THR A 72 5.14 -12.68 -19.06
CA THR A 72 4.40 -12.17 -17.92
C THR A 72 3.01 -12.79 -17.85
N ASP A 73 2.60 -13.21 -16.66
CA ASP A 73 1.22 -13.61 -16.35
C ASP A 73 0.66 -14.68 -17.30
N LEU A 74 1.49 -15.67 -17.62
CA LEU A 74 1.07 -16.82 -18.41
C LEU A 74 0.04 -17.66 -17.63
N PRO A 75 -0.97 -18.25 -18.30
CA PRO A 75 -2.04 -18.99 -17.59
C PRO A 75 -1.56 -20.09 -16.65
N GLU A 76 -0.46 -20.74 -16.99
CA GLU A 76 0.11 -21.83 -16.19
C GLU A 76 0.71 -21.37 -14.85
N ILE A 77 0.88 -20.04 -14.65
CA ILE A 77 1.39 -19.49 -13.37
C ILE A 77 0.50 -19.88 -12.21
N HIS A 78 -0.81 -19.97 -12.42
CA HIS A 78 -1.76 -20.31 -11.35
C HIS A 78 -1.57 -21.75 -10.82
N THR A 79 -1.01 -22.67 -11.64
CA THR A 79 -0.62 -24.01 -11.16
C THR A 79 0.57 -23.89 -10.21
N VAL A 80 1.61 -23.14 -10.58
CA VAL A 80 2.78 -22.92 -9.72
C VAL A 80 2.38 -22.27 -8.40
N ILE A 81 1.50 -21.25 -8.46
CA ILE A 81 0.98 -20.58 -7.27
C ILE A 81 0.24 -21.54 -6.34
N SER A 82 -0.60 -22.41 -6.91
CA SER A 82 -1.32 -23.43 -6.12
C SER A 82 -0.37 -24.42 -5.46
N GLU A 83 0.73 -24.80 -6.14
CA GLU A 83 1.78 -25.64 -5.55
C GLU A 83 2.51 -24.94 -4.40
N LEU A 84 2.90 -23.67 -4.57
CA LEU A 84 3.51 -22.86 -3.49
C LEU A 84 2.56 -22.73 -2.30
N ARG A 85 1.28 -22.50 -2.56
CA ARG A 85 0.24 -22.43 -1.53
C ARG A 85 0.13 -23.77 -0.78
N HIS A 86 0.11 -24.88 -1.48
CA HIS A 86 0.05 -26.21 -0.88
C HIS A 86 1.21 -26.46 0.10
N VAL A 87 2.42 -26.04 -0.25
CA VAL A 87 3.58 -26.12 0.66
C VAL A 87 3.39 -25.29 1.92
N VAL A 88 2.82 -24.09 1.80
CA VAL A 88 2.56 -23.21 2.95
C VAL A 88 1.49 -23.84 3.86
N ASP A 89 0.46 -24.44 3.28
CA ASP A 89 -0.65 -25.08 4.00
C ASP A 89 -0.25 -26.38 4.71
N GLU A 90 0.95 -26.95 4.44
CA GLU A 90 1.53 -28.02 5.25
C GLU A 90 1.83 -27.57 6.70
N PHE A 91 1.85 -26.26 6.96
CA PHE A 91 2.21 -25.66 8.25
C PHE A 91 1.07 -24.77 8.74
N GLN A 92 0.76 -24.85 10.02
CA GLN A 92 -0.31 -24.07 10.63
C GLN A 92 0.04 -22.57 10.69
N ASP A 93 -0.95 -21.70 10.43
CA ASP A 93 -0.86 -20.24 10.57
C ASP A 93 0.28 -19.62 9.77
N ARG A 94 0.44 -20.02 8.50
CA ARG A 94 1.44 -19.46 7.59
C ARG A 94 0.79 -18.65 6.48
N ILE A 95 1.53 -17.66 5.98
CA ILE A 95 1.01 -16.71 4.99
C ILE A 95 1.88 -16.67 3.73
N LEU A 96 1.22 -16.47 2.59
CA LEU A 96 1.87 -16.24 1.30
C LEU A 96 1.42 -14.89 0.75
N ILE A 97 2.38 -13.98 0.55
CA ILE A 97 2.18 -12.64 0.01
C ILE A 97 2.82 -12.59 -1.38
N GLY A 98 2.11 -12.11 -2.39
CA GLY A 98 2.61 -12.04 -3.76
C GLY A 98 2.84 -10.62 -4.22
N GLU A 99 4.02 -10.33 -4.73
CA GLU A 99 4.24 -9.10 -5.47
C GLU A 99 3.72 -9.26 -6.89
N ILE A 100 2.78 -8.38 -7.29
CA ILE A 100 2.08 -8.49 -8.56
C ILE A 100 1.75 -7.08 -9.07
N TYR A 101 2.27 -6.71 -10.25
CA TYR A 101 1.95 -5.46 -10.95
C TYR A 101 1.04 -5.76 -12.15
N LEU A 102 -0.24 -5.95 -11.89
CA LEU A 102 -1.24 -6.26 -12.92
C LEU A 102 -2.50 -5.42 -12.70
N PRO A 103 -3.31 -5.19 -13.74
CA PRO A 103 -4.66 -4.64 -13.58
C PRO A 103 -5.50 -5.48 -12.61
N ILE A 104 -6.46 -4.86 -11.95
CA ILE A 104 -7.27 -5.47 -10.87
C ILE A 104 -7.91 -6.79 -11.32
N GLU A 105 -8.44 -6.85 -12.54
CA GLU A 105 -9.10 -8.04 -13.11
C GLU A 105 -8.16 -9.25 -13.21
N ARG A 106 -6.87 -8.98 -13.45
CA ARG A 106 -5.83 -10.02 -13.51
C ARG A 106 -5.26 -10.31 -12.14
N LEU A 107 -5.08 -9.28 -11.31
CA LEU A 107 -4.60 -9.39 -9.94
C LEU A 107 -5.45 -10.33 -9.10
N VAL A 108 -6.79 -10.19 -9.17
CA VAL A 108 -7.70 -10.99 -8.34
C VAL A 108 -7.66 -12.48 -8.69
N ALA A 109 -7.23 -12.86 -9.88
CA ALA A 109 -7.05 -14.26 -10.24
C ALA A 109 -5.97 -14.97 -9.39
N TYR A 110 -5.04 -14.21 -8.82
CA TYR A 110 -3.96 -14.74 -7.98
C TYR A 110 -4.41 -15.20 -6.58
N TYR A 111 -5.62 -14.84 -6.15
CA TYR A 111 -6.25 -15.51 -5.01
C TYR A 111 -6.51 -17.00 -5.29
N GLY A 112 -6.55 -17.39 -6.56
CA GLY A 112 -6.75 -18.75 -6.99
C GLY A 112 -8.21 -19.24 -6.83
N ARG A 113 -8.49 -20.40 -7.41
CA ARG A 113 -9.79 -21.03 -7.25
C ARG A 113 -10.04 -21.37 -5.78
N ASN A 114 -11.19 -20.99 -5.24
CA ASN A 114 -11.56 -21.21 -3.84
C ASN A 114 -10.53 -20.67 -2.84
N LEU A 115 -9.87 -19.55 -3.16
CA LEU A 115 -8.78 -18.97 -2.34
C LEU A 115 -7.55 -19.89 -2.16
N GLY A 116 -7.35 -20.85 -3.06
CA GLY A 116 -6.20 -21.77 -3.05
C GLY A 116 -4.92 -21.20 -3.69
N GLY A 117 -4.84 -19.90 -3.85
CA GLY A 117 -3.67 -19.18 -4.36
C GLY A 117 -2.98 -18.34 -3.29
N ILE A 118 -2.57 -17.13 -3.64
CA ILE A 118 -1.92 -16.18 -2.73
C ILE A 118 -2.92 -15.68 -1.69
N HIS A 119 -2.51 -15.64 -0.42
CA HIS A 119 -3.35 -15.09 0.65
C HIS A 119 -3.53 -13.58 0.52
N LEU A 120 -2.44 -12.87 0.23
CA LEU A 120 -2.38 -11.41 0.14
C LEU A 120 -1.61 -10.99 -1.11
N PRO A 121 -2.23 -10.96 -2.31
CA PRO A 121 -1.64 -10.27 -3.45
C PRO A 121 -1.49 -8.79 -3.16
N PHE A 122 -0.31 -8.21 -3.38
CA PHE A 122 -0.12 -6.77 -3.26
C PHE A 122 -0.93 -6.03 -4.33
N ASN A 123 -1.79 -5.13 -3.90
CA ASN A 123 -2.47 -4.20 -4.79
C ASN A 123 -1.71 -2.88 -4.85
N PHE A 124 -1.05 -2.64 -5.97
CA PHE A 124 -0.25 -1.44 -6.21
C PHE A 124 -1.00 -0.31 -6.94
N THR A 125 -2.31 -0.45 -7.17
CA THR A 125 -3.07 0.57 -7.93
C THR A 125 -3.01 1.96 -7.30
N LEU A 126 -2.91 2.04 -5.97
CA LEU A 126 -2.78 3.32 -5.26
C LEU A 126 -1.38 3.96 -5.35
N LEU A 127 -0.35 3.22 -5.78
CA LEU A 127 1.00 3.78 -5.95
C LEU A 127 1.04 4.86 -7.03
N ASN A 128 0.30 4.66 -8.13
CA ASN A 128 0.29 5.54 -9.30
C ASN A 128 -1.02 6.31 -9.48
N ALA A 129 -1.95 6.15 -8.55
CA ALA A 129 -3.24 6.80 -8.64
C ALA A 129 -3.10 8.32 -8.63
N GLN A 130 -3.86 9.00 -9.49
CA GLN A 130 -4.09 10.42 -9.30
C GLN A 130 -4.74 10.62 -7.93
N TRP A 131 -4.14 11.49 -7.12
CA TRP A 131 -4.60 11.75 -5.75
C TRP A 131 -5.82 12.64 -5.75
N SER A 132 -6.99 12.07 -6.04
CA SER A 132 -8.30 12.71 -5.99
C SER A 132 -9.32 11.75 -5.41
N ALA A 133 -10.34 12.28 -4.73
CA ALA A 133 -11.36 11.47 -4.06
C ALA A 133 -12.06 10.51 -5.04
N ARG A 134 -12.40 11.00 -6.24
CA ARG A 134 -13.06 10.19 -7.27
C ARG A 134 -12.21 9.04 -7.76
N THR A 135 -10.93 9.30 -8.08
CA THR A 135 -10.01 8.26 -8.56
C THR A 135 -9.76 7.20 -7.49
N ILE A 136 -9.49 7.64 -6.26
CA ILE A 136 -9.23 6.73 -5.12
C ILE A 136 -10.47 5.88 -4.83
N ALA A 137 -11.66 6.47 -4.74
CA ALA A 137 -12.91 5.73 -4.54
C ALA A 137 -13.14 4.70 -5.65
N GLY A 138 -12.99 5.11 -6.92
CA GLY A 138 -13.18 4.20 -8.06
C GLY A 138 -12.26 2.99 -8.01
N LEU A 139 -10.98 3.17 -7.65
CA LEU A 139 -10.04 2.07 -7.49
C LEU A 139 -10.38 1.13 -6.31
N ILE A 140 -10.86 1.71 -5.20
CA ILE A 140 -11.30 0.92 -4.06
C ILE A 140 -12.54 0.09 -4.44
N ASP A 141 -13.55 0.72 -5.03
CA ASP A 141 -14.80 0.07 -5.40
C ASP A 141 -14.57 -1.02 -6.46
N GLN A 142 -13.71 -0.76 -7.46
CA GLN A 142 -13.32 -1.74 -8.45
C GLN A 142 -12.66 -2.97 -7.80
N TYR A 143 -11.72 -2.76 -6.88
CA TYR A 143 -11.04 -3.87 -6.23
C TYR A 143 -11.96 -4.65 -5.29
N GLU A 144 -12.74 -3.97 -4.43
CA GLU A 144 -13.70 -4.61 -3.53
C GLU A 144 -14.74 -5.43 -4.30
N SER A 145 -15.21 -4.93 -5.45
CA SER A 145 -16.18 -5.63 -6.31
C SER A 145 -15.59 -6.81 -7.06
N ALA A 146 -14.31 -6.76 -7.40
CA ALA A 146 -13.62 -7.82 -8.14
C ALA A 146 -13.12 -8.97 -7.26
N LEU A 147 -13.02 -8.75 -5.94
CA LEU A 147 -12.52 -9.77 -5.02
C LEU A 147 -13.39 -11.03 -5.03
N PRO A 148 -12.78 -12.22 -5.03
CA PRO A 148 -13.54 -13.46 -4.87
C PRO A 148 -14.20 -13.51 -3.48
N PRO A 149 -15.30 -14.25 -3.31
CA PRO A 149 -15.92 -14.45 -2.01
C PRO A 149 -14.90 -14.91 -0.96
N GLY A 150 -14.79 -14.17 0.15
CA GLY A 150 -13.78 -14.39 1.20
C GLY A 150 -12.40 -13.80 0.89
N GLY A 151 -12.18 -13.20 -0.27
CA GLY A 151 -10.94 -12.50 -0.61
C GLY A 151 -10.68 -11.32 0.33
N TRP A 152 -9.43 -11.14 0.71
CA TRP A 152 -9.01 -10.11 1.66
C TRP A 152 -8.05 -9.12 1.00
N PRO A 153 -8.38 -7.82 0.91
CA PRO A 153 -7.55 -6.83 0.24
C PRO A 153 -6.18 -6.67 0.90
N ASN A 154 -5.19 -6.29 0.10
CA ASN A 154 -3.88 -5.85 0.58
C ASN A 154 -3.53 -4.52 -0.11
N TRP A 155 -3.55 -3.44 0.65
CA TRP A 155 -3.32 -2.09 0.15
C TRP A 155 -1.89 -1.65 0.34
N VAL A 156 -1.30 -1.06 -0.69
CA VAL A 156 0.08 -0.57 -0.72
C VAL A 156 0.09 0.88 -1.24
N LEU A 157 0.61 1.80 -0.44
CA LEU A 157 0.81 3.21 -0.83
C LEU A 157 2.29 3.57 -1.03
N GLY A 158 3.21 2.74 -0.55
CA GLY A 158 4.64 2.94 -0.66
C GLY A 158 5.40 1.62 -0.64
N ASN A 159 6.52 1.56 -1.34
CA ASN A 159 7.46 0.45 -1.31
C ASN A 159 8.88 0.93 -1.67
N HIS A 160 9.82 0.00 -1.76
CA HIS A 160 11.23 0.27 -2.06
C HIS A 160 11.53 0.53 -3.54
N ASP A 161 10.55 0.43 -4.43
CA ASP A 161 10.71 0.60 -5.88
C ASP A 161 10.08 1.90 -6.39
N TRP A 162 9.31 2.60 -5.54
CA TRP A 162 8.60 3.82 -5.89
C TRP A 162 9.02 5.00 -5.01
N PRO A 163 8.87 6.24 -5.53
CA PRO A 163 9.08 7.44 -4.71
C PRO A 163 8.20 7.40 -3.45
N ARG A 164 8.75 7.88 -2.34
CA ARG A 164 8.07 7.88 -1.03
C ARG A 164 6.74 8.64 -1.06
N VAL A 165 5.77 8.20 -0.27
CA VAL A 165 4.43 8.79 -0.19
C VAL A 165 4.50 10.30 0.06
N ALA A 166 5.29 10.73 1.04
CA ALA A 166 5.43 12.15 1.37
C ALA A 166 6.05 12.98 0.23
N SER A 167 6.90 12.39 -0.62
CA SER A 167 7.45 13.07 -1.79
C SER A 167 6.47 13.21 -2.93
N ARG A 168 5.57 12.23 -3.09
CA ARG A 168 4.55 12.24 -4.15
C ARG A 168 3.38 13.15 -3.82
N LEU A 169 2.97 13.17 -2.55
CA LEU A 169 1.73 13.82 -2.11
C LEU A 169 1.94 15.08 -1.26
N GLY A 170 3.16 15.30 -0.76
CA GLY A 170 3.43 16.27 0.30
C GLY A 170 3.12 15.69 1.70
N ARG A 171 3.75 16.27 2.75
CA ARG A 171 3.62 15.76 4.13
C ARG A 171 2.21 15.88 4.69
N GLU A 172 1.47 16.91 4.32
CA GLU A 172 0.08 17.07 4.75
C GLU A 172 -0.80 15.94 4.21
N GLN A 173 -0.71 15.67 2.91
CA GLN A 173 -1.47 14.60 2.28
C GLN A 173 -0.94 13.20 2.65
N ALA A 174 0.32 13.05 3.08
CA ALA A 174 0.81 11.80 3.65
C ALA A 174 0.04 11.40 4.93
N ARG A 175 -0.49 12.37 5.69
CA ARG A 175 -1.39 12.09 6.83
C ARG A 175 -2.72 11.51 6.36
N ILE A 176 -3.30 12.06 5.28
CA ILE A 176 -4.51 11.54 4.68
C ILE A 176 -4.29 10.14 4.10
N ALA A 177 -3.14 9.93 3.46
CA ALA A 177 -2.72 8.62 2.97
C ALA A 177 -2.61 7.58 4.10
N ALA A 178 -2.06 7.95 5.25
CA ALA A 178 -2.01 7.10 6.44
C ALA A 178 -3.42 6.77 6.96
N MET A 179 -4.31 7.75 7.04
CA MET A 179 -5.70 7.52 7.45
C MET A 179 -6.43 6.61 6.47
N LEU A 180 -6.31 6.84 5.18
CA LEU A 180 -6.89 5.98 4.15
C LEU A 180 -6.39 4.54 4.32
N LEU A 181 -5.07 4.33 4.31
CA LEU A 181 -4.46 3.01 4.40
C LEU A 181 -4.88 2.23 5.65
N LEU A 182 -4.90 2.89 6.81
CA LEU A 182 -5.17 2.25 8.09
C LEU A 182 -6.66 2.11 8.41
N THR A 183 -7.55 2.73 7.63
CA THR A 183 -9.00 2.60 7.82
C THR A 183 -9.70 1.78 6.74
N LEU A 184 -9.10 1.56 5.57
CA LEU A 184 -9.64 0.68 4.54
C LEU A 184 -9.81 -0.76 5.05
N ARG A 185 -10.76 -1.49 4.43
CA ARG A 185 -10.87 -2.94 4.57
C ARG A 185 -9.64 -3.60 3.96
N GLY A 186 -9.05 -4.57 4.63
CA GLY A 186 -7.86 -5.26 4.15
C GLY A 186 -6.66 -5.12 5.06
N THR A 187 -5.53 -5.64 4.63
CA THR A 187 -4.24 -5.54 5.31
C THR A 187 -3.51 -4.29 4.80
N PRO A 188 -3.17 -3.33 5.66
CA PRO A 188 -2.34 -2.19 5.28
C PRO A 188 -0.88 -2.61 5.20
N THR A 189 -0.20 -2.29 4.10
CA THR A 189 1.25 -2.43 3.97
C THR A 189 1.92 -1.08 4.13
N ILE A 190 2.76 -0.95 5.15
CA ILE A 190 3.48 0.28 5.47
C ILE A 190 4.94 0.09 5.05
N TYR A 191 5.47 1.01 4.27
CA TYR A 191 6.89 1.06 3.96
C TYR A 191 7.63 1.87 5.02
N TYR A 192 8.83 1.42 5.46
CA TYR A 192 9.57 2.11 6.51
C TYR A 192 9.81 3.59 6.16
N GLY A 193 9.65 4.45 7.14
CA GLY A 193 9.79 5.89 7.01
C GLY A 193 8.50 6.61 6.58
N ASP A 194 7.48 5.89 6.07
CA ASP A 194 6.16 6.50 5.81
C ASP A 194 5.56 7.04 7.11
N GLU A 195 5.78 6.32 8.22
CA GLU A 195 5.28 6.67 9.56
C GLU A 195 5.90 7.93 10.16
N ILE A 196 7.01 8.40 9.62
CA ILE A 196 7.62 9.69 10.01
C ILE A 196 7.62 10.72 8.87
N GLY A 197 6.96 10.41 7.75
CA GLY A 197 6.88 11.30 6.59
C GLY A 197 8.22 11.51 5.89
N MET A 198 9.08 10.48 5.84
CA MET A 198 10.37 10.56 5.12
C MET A 198 10.17 10.94 3.65
N MET A 199 11.02 11.84 3.18
CA MET A 199 11.04 12.30 1.80
C MET A 199 12.03 11.47 0.97
N GLN A 200 11.82 11.47 -0.36
CA GLN A 200 12.80 10.98 -1.33
C GLN A 200 14.08 11.80 -1.26
N VAL A 201 15.22 11.14 -1.24
CA VAL A 201 16.51 11.81 -1.20
C VAL A 201 17.15 11.82 -2.59
N PRO A 202 17.58 12.96 -3.11
CA PRO A 202 18.38 13.02 -4.33
C PRO A 202 19.72 12.28 -4.11
N ILE A 203 20.08 11.39 -5.03
CA ILE A 203 21.32 10.60 -4.95
C ILE A 203 22.36 11.19 -5.88
N PRO A 204 23.52 11.65 -5.37
CA PRO A 204 24.62 12.10 -6.20
C PRO A 204 25.13 10.98 -7.13
N PRO A 205 25.56 11.30 -8.37
CA PRO A 205 25.94 10.28 -9.36
C PRO A 205 27.04 9.32 -8.89
N ASP A 206 27.96 9.80 -8.06
CA ASP A 206 29.06 9.01 -7.46
C ASP A 206 28.62 8.11 -6.30
N ARG A 207 27.37 8.27 -5.84
CA ARG A 207 26.78 7.49 -4.75
C ARG A 207 25.61 6.61 -5.18
N VAL A 208 25.36 6.50 -6.48
CA VAL A 208 24.34 5.61 -7.03
C VAL A 208 24.77 4.15 -6.87
N HIS A 209 23.89 3.33 -6.32
CA HIS A 209 24.07 1.88 -6.16
C HIS A 209 23.06 1.09 -7.01
N ASP A 210 21.92 1.67 -7.35
CA ASP A 210 20.89 0.97 -8.12
C ASP A 210 21.38 0.69 -9.55
N PRO A 211 21.44 -0.61 -9.96
CA PRO A 211 21.81 -0.98 -11.32
C PRO A 211 20.94 -0.39 -12.42
N ILE A 212 19.68 -0.02 -12.11
CA ILE A 212 18.77 0.60 -13.09
C ILE A 212 19.28 2.00 -13.44
N GLU A 213 19.61 2.82 -12.44
CA GLU A 213 20.12 4.17 -12.67
C GLU A 213 21.46 4.15 -13.40
N HIS A 214 22.36 3.21 -13.07
CA HIS A 214 23.63 3.04 -13.80
C HIS A 214 23.46 2.69 -15.28
N ARG A 215 22.38 1.98 -15.64
CA ARG A 215 22.14 1.54 -17.03
C ARG A 215 21.32 2.54 -17.82
N MET A 216 20.48 3.31 -17.15
CA MET A 216 19.54 4.26 -17.73
C MET A 216 19.57 5.57 -16.95
N PRO A 217 20.75 6.26 -16.93
CA PRO A 217 20.92 7.44 -16.10
C PRO A 217 20.01 8.58 -16.53
N GLY A 218 19.49 9.30 -15.55
CA GLY A 218 18.69 10.51 -15.77
C GLY A 218 17.24 10.26 -16.21
N LEU A 219 16.77 9.01 -16.26
CA LEU A 219 15.36 8.71 -16.54
C LEU A 219 14.48 8.72 -15.27
N GLY A 220 15.07 8.99 -14.12
CA GLY A 220 14.33 9.00 -12.85
C GLY A 220 13.84 7.62 -12.39
N LEU A 221 14.43 6.54 -12.92
CA LEU A 221 14.06 5.16 -12.58
C LEU A 221 14.86 4.61 -11.41
N GLY A 222 15.83 5.37 -10.89
CA GLY A 222 16.65 4.99 -9.74
C GLY A 222 15.85 4.91 -8.45
N ARG A 223 16.04 3.84 -7.70
CA ARG A 223 15.27 3.53 -6.49
C ARG A 223 16.01 3.89 -5.19
N ASP A 224 17.29 4.20 -5.26
CA ASP A 224 18.13 4.47 -4.08
C ASP A 224 17.57 5.57 -3.18
N GLY A 225 16.97 6.60 -3.76
CA GLY A 225 16.37 7.70 -3.01
C GLY A 225 15.22 7.30 -2.07
N ALA A 226 14.54 6.17 -2.34
CA ALA A 226 13.53 5.60 -1.45
C ALA A 226 14.13 4.62 -0.42
N ARG A 227 15.42 4.25 -0.56
CA ARG A 227 16.10 3.22 0.24
C ARG A 227 17.12 3.78 1.23
N THR A 228 17.09 5.09 1.46
CA THR A 228 17.99 5.82 2.35
C THR A 228 17.80 5.41 3.81
N PRO A 229 18.81 5.59 4.68
CA PRO A 229 18.73 5.19 6.07
C PRO A 229 17.52 5.74 6.81
N MET A 230 16.92 4.92 7.68
CA MET A 230 15.87 5.37 8.59
C MET A 230 16.38 6.46 9.54
N GLN A 231 15.57 7.51 9.73
CA GLN A 231 15.90 8.65 10.56
C GLN A 231 15.43 8.40 12.02
N TRP A 232 16.30 7.80 12.83
CA TRP A 232 15.97 7.47 14.21
C TRP A 232 16.09 8.66 15.16
N ASP A 233 17.17 9.45 15.00
CA ASP A 233 17.46 10.62 15.83
C ASP A 233 18.28 11.66 15.06
N SER A 234 18.66 12.75 15.76
CA SER A 234 19.49 13.83 15.20
C SER A 234 21.00 13.61 15.32
N GLY A 235 21.43 12.44 15.80
CA GLY A 235 22.83 12.09 15.98
C GLY A 235 23.53 11.68 14.69
N PRO A 236 24.79 11.25 14.78
CA PRO A 236 25.55 10.78 13.62
C PRO A 236 24.84 9.67 12.87
N SER A 237 24.85 9.74 11.55
CA SER A 237 24.15 8.80 10.66
C SER A 237 22.66 8.63 10.99
N ALA A 238 22.02 9.69 11.54
CA ALA A 238 20.61 9.68 11.98
C ALA A 238 20.28 8.54 12.97
N GLY A 239 21.23 8.10 13.79
CA GLY A 239 21.08 6.93 14.67
C GLY A 239 20.94 5.60 13.96
N PHE A 240 21.10 5.55 12.64
CA PHE A 240 20.96 4.34 11.83
C PHE A 240 22.18 3.42 11.95
N SER A 241 23.39 4.00 11.99
CA SER A 241 24.64 3.26 12.00
C SER A 241 25.74 4.02 12.75
N ASN A 242 26.70 3.28 13.31
CA ASN A 242 27.95 3.85 13.85
C ASN A 242 28.98 4.18 12.76
N ALA A 243 28.75 3.78 11.52
CA ALA A 243 29.58 4.07 10.37
C ALA A 243 28.82 4.95 9.36
N GLN A 244 29.55 5.55 8.44
CA GLN A 244 28.94 6.27 7.34
C GLN A 244 28.07 5.32 6.51
N SER A 245 26.82 5.69 6.25
CA SER A 245 25.92 4.94 5.39
C SER A 245 26.36 5.05 3.91
N TRP A 246 26.10 4.02 3.13
CA TRP A 246 26.40 4.04 1.70
C TRP A 246 25.48 4.99 0.90
N LEU A 247 24.22 5.07 1.27
CA LEU A 247 23.30 6.09 0.73
C LEU A 247 23.29 7.33 1.62
N PRO A 248 23.02 8.52 1.05
CA PRO A 248 22.96 9.76 1.83
C PRO A 248 21.75 9.77 2.78
N LEU A 249 21.84 10.57 3.83
CA LEU A 249 20.70 10.94 4.66
C LEU A 249 19.90 12.05 3.97
N ALA A 250 18.62 12.18 4.34
CA ALA A 250 17.85 13.36 3.96
C ALA A 250 18.37 14.59 4.73
N ASP A 251 18.27 15.76 4.12
CA ASP A 251 18.79 17.02 4.70
C ASP A 251 18.05 17.40 6.01
N ASP A 252 16.82 16.91 6.17
CA ASP A 252 15.95 17.20 7.30
C ASP A 252 16.04 16.18 8.45
N PHE A 253 16.95 15.20 8.39
CA PHE A 253 17.03 14.14 9.40
C PHE A 253 17.20 14.67 10.83
N ALA A 254 17.80 15.84 11.00
CA ALA A 254 18.02 16.43 12.31
C ALA A 254 16.70 16.88 13.00
N THR A 255 15.69 17.21 12.20
CA THR A 255 14.36 17.65 12.68
C THR A 255 13.30 16.57 12.51
N GLU A 256 13.27 15.92 11.34
CA GLU A 256 12.29 14.91 10.98
C GLU A 256 12.83 13.50 11.29
N ASN A 257 12.67 13.08 12.53
CA ASN A 257 13.14 11.78 13.01
C ASN A 257 12.23 11.20 14.10
N VAL A 258 12.40 9.92 14.36
CA VAL A 258 11.60 9.19 15.37
C VAL A 258 11.70 9.82 16.75
N ALA A 259 12.91 10.21 17.21
CA ALA A 259 13.13 10.75 18.54
C ALA A 259 12.36 12.05 18.76
N ASN A 260 12.40 12.98 17.80
CA ASN A 260 11.68 14.25 17.88
C ASN A 260 10.17 14.04 17.77
N GLN A 261 9.73 13.30 16.76
CA GLN A 261 8.31 13.06 16.50
C GLN A 261 7.60 12.27 17.60
N LYS A 262 8.33 11.43 18.34
CA LYS A 262 7.78 10.67 19.47
C LYS A 262 7.20 11.59 20.56
N HIS A 263 7.74 12.77 20.73
CA HIS A 263 7.33 13.74 21.76
C HIS A 263 6.33 14.79 21.24
N ASP A 264 6.14 14.90 19.94
CA ASP A 264 5.14 15.78 19.32
C ASP A 264 3.83 15.03 19.09
N LYS A 265 2.80 15.40 19.85
CA LYS A 265 1.45 14.80 19.73
C LYS A 265 0.84 14.97 18.35
N MET A 266 1.20 16.03 17.62
CA MET A 266 0.70 16.34 16.28
C MET A 266 1.54 15.70 15.17
N SER A 267 2.62 14.98 15.48
CA SER A 267 3.48 14.33 14.51
C SER A 267 2.75 13.25 13.72
N ILE A 268 3.24 12.98 12.50
CA ILE A 268 2.70 11.88 11.69
C ILE A 268 2.97 10.52 12.36
N LEU A 269 4.08 10.35 13.08
CA LEU A 269 4.38 9.15 13.87
C LEU A 269 3.29 8.86 14.91
N ASN A 270 2.87 9.88 15.64
CA ASN A 270 1.83 9.72 16.65
C ASN A 270 0.44 9.56 16.01
N LEU A 271 0.20 10.09 14.80
CA LEU A 271 -0.99 9.77 14.02
C LEU A 271 -1.03 8.27 13.66
N TYR A 272 0.06 7.70 13.12
CA TYR A 272 0.15 6.27 12.83
C TYR A 272 -0.11 5.42 14.08
N ARG A 273 0.48 5.77 15.22
CA ARG A 273 0.25 5.06 16.49
C ARG A 273 -1.21 5.08 16.93
N ARG A 274 -1.88 6.23 16.85
CA ARG A 274 -3.30 6.37 17.18
C ARG A 274 -4.19 5.58 16.24
N LEU A 275 -3.94 5.64 14.93
CA LEU A 275 -4.70 4.89 13.94
C LEU A 275 -4.52 3.37 14.08
N ILE A 276 -3.30 2.90 14.34
CA ILE A 276 -3.03 1.47 14.59
C ILE A 276 -3.73 1.03 15.89
N SER A 277 -3.68 1.83 16.94
CA SER A 277 -4.38 1.55 18.19
C SER A 277 -5.90 1.52 17.98
N LEU A 278 -6.44 2.50 17.28
CA LEU A 278 -7.87 2.54 16.93
C LEU A 278 -8.26 1.29 16.11
N ARG A 279 -7.50 0.96 15.07
CA ARG A 279 -7.75 -0.22 14.25
C ARG A 279 -7.77 -1.51 15.08
N ARG A 280 -6.82 -1.66 15.99
CA ARG A 280 -6.73 -2.82 16.89
C ARG A 280 -7.86 -2.92 17.91
N SER A 281 -8.46 -1.80 18.29
CA SER A 281 -9.56 -1.73 19.27
C SER A 281 -10.96 -1.81 18.66
N ARG A 282 -11.08 -1.79 17.31
CA ARG A 282 -12.36 -1.72 16.61
C ARG A 282 -12.52 -2.85 15.60
N GLN A 283 -13.47 -3.76 15.84
CA GLN A 283 -13.78 -4.85 14.90
C GLN A 283 -14.21 -4.31 13.53
N ALA A 284 -14.94 -3.19 13.49
CA ALA A 284 -15.31 -2.52 12.27
C ALA A 284 -14.10 -2.20 11.39
N LEU A 285 -12.98 -1.77 11.97
CA LEU A 285 -11.74 -1.46 11.22
C LEU A 285 -10.89 -2.69 10.94
N GLN A 286 -10.93 -3.72 11.81
CA GLN A 286 -10.18 -4.96 11.61
C GLN A 286 -10.79 -5.81 10.48
N VAL A 287 -12.04 -6.25 10.66
CA VAL A 287 -12.70 -7.24 9.81
C VAL A 287 -14.03 -6.74 9.21
N GLY A 288 -14.47 -5.54 9.55
CA GLY A 288 -15.75 -5.00 9.09
C GLY A 288 -15.81 -4.81 7.57
N SER A 289 -17.00 -4.70 7.05
CA SER A 289 -17.28 -4.37 5.65
C SER A 289 -16.85 -2.94 5.33
N TYR A 290 -16.62 -2.67 4.07
CA TYR A 290 -16.44 -1.35 3.50
C TYR A 290 -17.74 -0.95 2.77
N ARG A 291 -18.18 0.28 2.94
CA ARG A 291 -19.29 0.85 2.19
C ARG A 291 -18.96 2.30 1.80
N PRO A 292 -18.89 2.61 0.49
CA PRO A 292 -18.70 3.98 0.03
C PRO A 292 -19.93 4.83 0.38
N ILE A 293 -19.71 6.14 0.61
CA ILE A 293 -20.78 7.12 0.84
C ILE A 293 -20.68 8.23 -0.19
N LEU A 294 -19.51 8.88 -0.31
CA LEU A 294 -19.32 10.02 -1.17
C LEU A 294 -17.89 10.08 -1.70
N ALA A 295 -17.74 10.37 -2.99
CA ALA A 295 -16.50 10.78 -3.61
C ALA A 295 -16.77 11.97 -4.53
N ARG A 296 -16.66 13.19 -4.02
CA ARG A 296 -16.97 14.42 -4.74
C ARG A 296 -15.88 15.45 -4.53
N ALA A 297 -15.43 16.07 -5.61
CA ALA A 297 -14.27 16.96 -5.61
C ALA A 297 -13.08 16.27 -4.89
N GLU A 298 -12.59 16.84 -3.79
CA GLU A 298 -11.50 16.29 -2.98
C GLU A 298 -11.98 15.56 -1.72
N LEU A 299 -13.28 15.41 -1.54
CA LEU A 299 -13.89 14.80 -0.35
C LEU A 299 -14.19 13.32 -0.59
N LEU A 300 -13.62 12.45 0.26
CA LEU A 300 -13.89 11.02 0.28
C LEU A 300 -14.51 10.62 1.61
N LEU A 301 -15.72 10.02 1.55
CA LEU A 301 -16.43 9.48 2.70
C LEU A 301 -16.74 8.00 2.50
N PHE A 302 -16.51 7.21 3.53
CA PHE A 302 -16.90 5.80 3.56
C PHE A 302 -17.13 5.33 5.00
N VAL A 303 -17.81 4.20 5.14
CA VAL A 303 -18.05 3.56 6.43
C VAL A 303 -17.39 2.19 6.49
N ARG A 304 -16.84 1.89 7.66
CA ARG A 304 -16.45 0.56 8.07
C ARG A 304 -17.47 0.07 9.11
N GLN A 305 -17.97 -1.16 8.94
CA GLN A 305 -19.02 -1.70 9.82
C GLN A 305 -18.81 -3.17 10.14
N HIS A 306 -19.00 -3.52 11.41
CA HIS A 306 -19.06 -4.90 11.90
C HIS A 306 -20.16 -5.02 12.94
N GLY A 307 -21.24 -5.75 12.62
CA GLY A 307 -22.44 -5.78 13.47
C GLY A 307 -23.00 -4.38 13.70
N ALA A 308 -23.17 -3.99 14.96
CA ALA A 308 -23.61 -2.65 15.35
C ALA A 308 -22.47 -1.62 15.38
N GLU A 309 -21.22 -2.04 15.41
CA GLU A 309 -20.08 -1.13 15.44
C GLU A 309 -19.85 -0.49 14.07
N ARG A 310 -19.81 0.83 14.03
CA ARG A 310 -19.62 1.63 12.83
C ARG A 310 -18.56 2.68 13.03
N VAL A 311 -17.71 2.88 12.02
CA VAL A 311 -16.75 4.00 11.96
C VAL A 311 -16.95 4.69 10.61
N LEU A 312 -17.30 5.96 10.63
CA LEU A 312 -17.37 6.82 9.46
C LEU A 312 -15.99 7.48 9.27
N ILE A 313 -15.49 7.44 8.05
CA ILE A 313 -14.22 8.04 7.67
C ILE A 313 -14.52 9.19 6.70
N ALA A 314 -14.01 10.38 7.02
CA ALA A 314 -14.12 11.58 6.18
C ALA A 314 -12.71 12.11 5.92
N LEU A 315 -12.32 12.19 4.65
CA LEU A 315 -10.99 12.58 4.21
C LEU A 315 -11.07 13.73 3.20
N ASN A 316 -10.39 14.83 3.48
CA ASN A 316 -10.19 15.92 2.53
C ASN A 316 -8.82 15.75 1.84
N LEU A 317 -8.84 15.33 0.58
CA LEU A 317 -7.65 15.14 -0.24
C LEU A 317 -7.17 16.45 -0.88
N GLY A 318 -7.89 17.55 -0.70
CA GLY A 318 -7.54 18.86 -1.23
C GLY A 318 -6.81 19.75 -0.23
N ALA A 319 -6.35 20.89 -0.72
CA ALA A 319 -5.70 21.92 0.09
C ALA A 319 -6.70 22.90 0.74
N ASP A 320 -7.90 23.05 0.15
CA ASP A 320 -8.90 23.99 0.62
C ASP A 320 -9.86 23.36 1.65
N PRO A 321 -10.36 24.13 2.62
CA PRO A 321 -11.38 23.64 3.54
C PRO A 321 -12.65 23.25 2.80
N THR A 322 -13.34 22.21 3.30
CA THR A 322 -14.60 21.73 2.76
C THR A 322 -15.57 21.33 3.88
N ALA A 323 -16.86 21.57 3.69
CA ALA A 323 -17.88 21.13 4.61
C ALA A 323 -18.45 19.78 4.20
N VAL A 324 -18.64 18.92 5.17
CA VAL A 324 -19.36 17.65 5.03
C VAL A 324 -20.73 17.82 5.67
N ASP A 325 -21.79 17.82 4.88
CA ASP A 325 -23.16 17.74 5.38
C ASP A 325 -23.61 16.27 5.33
N PHE A 326 -23.98 15.74 6.46
CA PHE A 326 -24.44 14.35 6.56
C PHE A 326 -25.94 14.18 6.25
N GLY A 327 -26.61 15.26 5.85
CA GLY A 327 -28.02 15.20 5.43
C GLY A 327 -29.01 15.02 6.58
N SER A 328 -30.20 14.50 6.23
CA SER A 328 -31.28 14.21 7.19
C SER A 328 -31.58 12.70 7.18
N PRO A 329 -31.67 12.03 8.34
CA PRO A 329 -31.53 12.58 9.70
C PRO A 329 -30.11 12.98 10.01
N LYS A 330 -29.94 14.01 10.84
CA LYS A 330 -28.62 14.53 11.22
C LYS A 330 -27.82 13.47 11.97
N ILE A 331 -26.65 13.09 11.42
CA ILE A 331 -25.69 12.25 12.14
C ILE A 331 -25.25 12.98 13.42
N ARG A 332 -25.26 12.22 14.52
CA ARG A 332 -24.55 12.59 15.74
C ARG A 332 -23.45 11.58 15.96
N GLY A 333 -22.29 12.04 16.36
CA GLY A 333 -21.15 11.15 16.57
C GLY A 333 -20.00 11.85 17.28
N ARG A 334 -18.96 11.08 17.59
CA ARG A 334 -17.76 11.56 18.25
C ARG A 334 -16.55 11.31 17.37
N ILE A 335 -15.66 12.29 17.23
CA ILE A 335 -14.38 12.12 16.56
C ILE A 335 -13.50 11.20 17.40
N LEU A 336 -13.02 10.11 16.81
CA LEU A 336 -12.13 9.15 17.43
C LEU A 336 -10.67 9.55 17.22
N VAL A 337 -10.33 9.91 15.98
CA VAL A 337 -9.00 10.40 15.58
C VAL A 337 -9.15 11.49 14.52
N SER A 338 -8.53 12.63 14.77
CA SER A 338 -8.27 13.69 13.78
C SER A 338 -6.82 13.60 13.29
N SER A 339 -6.57 13.86 12.00
CA SER A 339 -5.22 13.84 11.44
C SER A 339 -4.27 14.84 12.10
N PHE A 340 -4.78 15.93 12.68
CA PHE A 340 -4.02 16.96 13.39
C PHE A 340 -4.02 16.82 14.91
N ALA A 341 -4.69 15.81 15.47
CA ALA A 341 -4.74 15.51 16.92
C ALA A 341 -5.32 16.62 17.83
N ASP A 342 -6.06 17.55 17.30
CA ASP A 342 -6.62 18.70 18.01
C ASP A 342 -8.14 18.66 18.20
N ARG A 343 -8.82 17.68 17.53
CA ARG A 343 -10.29 17.52 17.57
C ARG A 343 -10.75 16.17 18.11
N ASP A 344 -9.83 15.39 18.66
CA ASP A 344 -10.17 14.07 19.22
C ASP A 344 -11.20 14.25 20.35
N SER A 345 -12.26 13.43 20.35
CA SER A 345 -13.41 13.48 21.24
C SER A 345 -14.41 14.63 21.01
N GLU A 346 -14.22 15.49 20.02
CA GLU A 346 -15.21 16.49 19.61
C GLU A 346 -16.50 15.81 19.15
N THR A 347 -17.65 16.41 19.49
CA THR A 347 -18.97 15.94 19.05
C THR A 347 -19.32 16.57 17.71
N VAL A 348 -19.71 15.75 16.76
CA VAL A 348 -20.22 16.16 15.44
C VAL A 348 -21.73 16.05 15.43
N VAL A 349 -22.41 17.08 14.91
CA VAL A 349 -23.88 17.09 14.76
C VAL A 349 -24.27 17.64 13.39
N GLY A 350 -24.79 16.79 12.52
CA GLY A 350 -25.33 17.15 11.22
C GLY A 350 -24.30 17.50 10.15
N SER A 351 -23.27 18.27 10.50
CA SER A 351 -22.19 18.65 9.57
C SER A 351 -20.86 18.76 10.31
N VAL A 352 -19.77 18.72 9.54
CA VAL A 352 -18.43 18.97 10.04
C VAL A 352 -17.60 19.67 8.96
N ASP A 353 -16.86 20.70 9.35
CA ASP A 353 -15.88 21.35 8.48
C ASP A 353 -14.55 20.63 8.57
N LEU A 354 -13.99 20.27 7.42
CA LEU A 354 -12.65 19.71 7.28
C LEU A 354 -11.71 20.79 6.74
N ARG A 355 -10.60 20.99 7.38
CA ARG A 355 -9.49 21.81 6.83
C ARG A 355 -8.90 21.12 5.60
N GLY A 356 -8.13 21.86 4.82
CA GLY A 356 -7.30 21.25 3.77
C GLY A 356 -6.39 20.19 4.38
N GLY A 357 -6.29 19.01 3.75
CA GLY A 357 -5.49 17.90 4.26
C GLY A 357 -5.94 17.34 5.61
N GLU A 358 -7.21 17.55 6.00
CA GLU A 358 -7.76 16.99 7.24
C GLU A 358 -8.54 15.71 6.98
N GLY A 359 -8.32 14.73 7.85
CA GLY A 359 -9.10 13.51 7.92
C GLY A 359 -9.63 13.26 9.33
N LEU A 360 -10.84 12.72 9.40
CA LEU A 360 -11.52 12.37 10.65
C LEU A 360 -12.01 10.92 10.60
N THR A 361 -11.85 10.21 11.71
CA THR A 361 -12.61 8.99 11.99
C THR A 361 -13.68 9.30 13.03
N ILE A 362 -14.94 8.99 12.74
CA ILE A 362 -16.08 9.39 13.56
C ILE A 362 -16.84 8.13 13.96
N GLU A 363 -17.15 8.00 15.25
CA GLU A 363 -18.07 6.99 15.78
C GLU A 363 -19.48 7.58 15.80
N PRO A 364 -20.38 7.17 14.90
CA PRO A 364 -21.76 7.64 14.93
C PRO A 364 -22.52 7.00 16.10
N GLU A 365 -23.52 7.71 16.66
CA GLU A 365 -24.44 7.15 17.65
C GLU A 365 -25.20 5.93 17.07
N ALA A 366 -25.52 4.95 17.90
CA ALA A 366 -25.99 3.64 17.48
C ALA A 366 -27.26 3.68 16.62
N ASP A 367 -28.20 4.56 16.94
CA ASP A 367 -29.56 4.59 16.35
C ASP A 367 -29.67 5.57 15.16
N VAL A 368 -28.56 6.21 14.76
CA VAL A 368 -28.60 7.18 13.67
C VAL A 368 -28.36 6.46 12.33
N PRO A 369 -29.32 6.57 11.36
CA PRO A 369 -29.06 6.07 10.01
C PRO A 369 -27.84 6.75 9.40
N LEU A 370 -27.00 5.98 8.75
CA LEU A 370 -25.91 6.55 7.95
C LEU A 370 -26.47 7.07 6.63
N PRO A 371 -25.88 8.12 6.04
CA PRO A 371 -26.31 8.60 4.74
C PRO A 371 -26.35 7.43 3.76
N SER A 372 -27.50 7.19 3.17
CA SER A 372 -27.66 6.14 2.19
C SER A 372 -27.13 6.54 0.82
N ASP A 373 -27.07 7.80 0.53
CA ASP A 373 -26.40 8.46 -0.60
C ASP A 373 -26.46 9.96 -0.33
N VAL A 374 -25.35 10.60 -0.21
CA VAL A 374 -25.31 12.06 -0.28
C VAL A 374 -25.17 12.39 -1.75
N ALA A 375 -26.29 12.72 -2.38
CA ALA A 375 -26.41 13.10 -3.78
C ALA A 375 -25.54 14.32 -4.14
#